data_4de6521b7479bc411569036d68ac0e22
#
_entry.id   4de6521b7479bc411569036d68ac0e22
#
_cell.length_a   1.000
_cell.length_b   1.000
_cell.length_c   1.000
_cell.angle_alpha   90.00
_cell.angle_beta   90.00
_cell.angle_gamma   90.00
#
_symmetry.space_group_name_H-M   'P 1'
#
loop_
_entity.id
_entity.type
_entity.pdbx_description
1 polymer ?
#
loop_
_entity_poly.entity_id
_entity_poly.type
_entity_poly.pdbx_seq_one_letter_code
_entity_poly.pdbx_strand_id
1 'polypeptide(L)'
;NFVVTSHAWDNPLTAANVGAVTWVNGTSGFNGAVSATNSLVGDKSTDLVGLGGITALSNGNYVVLSHAWGFGVGNAVGAVTWGNGQVAGPRTVGAVSAANSLVGSKAGDMMRTFATADTTVTALSNGHYVVSSPYWDNGAATNVGAVTWGNGDAGTAGVISATNSLVGGVANDWVGLGGVKAVGNGNYVVGSPYANIAGVAAAGAVTWGNGTAVTADVVSAANSLVGTQ
;
A
#
# COMPACT_ATOMS: atom_id res chain seq x y z
N ASN A 1 3.99 16.21 15.69
CA ASN A 1 2.80 16.10 14.85
C ASN A 1 2.18 14.71 15.02
N PHE A 2 0.90 14.56 14.71
CA PHE A 2 0.21 13.28 14.75
C PHE A 2 -0.88 13.23 13.69
N VAL A 3 -1.38 12.02 13.42
CA VAL A 3 -2.44 11.76 12.44
C VAL A 3 -3.59 11.08 13.15
N VAL A 4 -4.81 11.55 12.90
CA VAL A 4 -6.04 11.00 13.45
C VAL A 4 -6.78 10.25 12.34
N THR A 5 -7.13 9.00 12.59
CA THR A 5 -7.99 8.21 11.70
C THR A 5 -9.42 8.20 12.23
N SER A 6 -10.35 8.57 11.37
CA SER A 6 -11.78 8.52 11.60
C SER A 6 -12.43 7.70 10.48
N HIS A 7 -12.09 6.41 10.42
CA HIS A 7 -12.42 5.55 9.29
C HIS A 7 -13.93 5.36 9.05
N ALA A 8 -14.76 5.62 10.03
CA ALA A 8 -16.23 5.59 9.91
C ALA A 8 -16.84 7.00 9.78
N TRP A 9 -16.03 8.03 9.47
CA TRP A 9 -16.53 9.38 9.29
C TRP A 9 -17.50 9.44 8.11
N ASP A 10 -18.65 10.11 8.35
CA ASP A 10 -19.64 10.41 7.32
C ASP A 10 -19.32 11.77 6.69
N ASN A 11 -19.24 11.81 5.36
CA ASN A 11 -19.22 13.09 4.67
C ASN A 11 -20.66 13.57 4.48
N PRO A 12 -21.10 14.63 5.19
CA PRO A 12 -22.49 15.08 5.15
C PRO A 12 -22.96 15.56 3.77
N LEU A 13 -22.01 15.78 2.85
CA LEU A 13 -22.30 16.24 1.48
C LEU A 13 -22.33 15.10 0.46
N THR A 14 -21.79 13.93 0.77
CA THR A 14 -21.63 12.87 -0.23
C THR A 14 -22.16 11.51 0.23
N ALA A 15 -21.56 10.90 1.26
CA ALA A 15 -21.86 9.51 1.61
C ALA A 15 -21.48 9.16 3.06
N ALA A 16 -22.10 8.09 3.59
CA ALA A 16 -21.82 7.55 4.91
C ALA A 16 -20.55 6.67 4.91
N ASN A 17 -19.86 6.66 6.05
CA ASN A 17 -18.67 5.82 6.30
C ASN A 17 -17.60 5.95 5.21
N VAL A 18 -17.39 7.14 4.67
CA VAL A 18 -16.33 7.36 3.68
C VAL A 18 -14.95 7.33 4.32
N GLY A 19 -14.88 7.63 5.62
CA GLY A 19 -13.64 7.72 6.37
C GLY A 19 -12.84 8.99 6.12
N ALA A 20 -12.05 9.37 7.11
CA ALA A 20 -11.17 10.52 7.05
C ALA A 20 -9.85 10.28 7.79
N VAL A 21 -8.77 10.86 7.28
CA VAL A 21 -7.47 10.90 7.94
C VAL A 21 -7.00 12.35 8.00
N THR A 22 -6.85 12.85 9.23
CA THR A 22 -6.51 14.26 9.51
C THR A 22 -5.11 14.36 10.10
N TRP A 23 -4.23 15.14 9.46
CA TRP A 23 -2.96 15.51 10.06
C TRP A 23 -3.13 16.68 11.03
N VAL A 24 -2.48 16.62 12.16
CA VAL A 24 -2.56 17.64 13.23
C VAL A 24 -1.15 18.10 13.63
N ASN A 25 -0.98 19.41 13.67
CA ASN A 25 0.24 20.00 14.22
C ASN A 25 0.29 19.76 15.73
N GLY A 26 1.31 19.04 16.20
CA GLY A 26 1.45 18.68 17.61
C GLY A 26 1.73 19.87 18.54
N THR A 27 2.13 21.03 18.01
CA THR A 27 2.41 22.24 18.78
C THR A 27 1.18 23.14 18.90
N SER A 28 0.44 23.34 17.80
CA SER A 28 -0.70 24.27 17.76
C SER A 28 -2.07 23.56 17.88
N GLY A 29 -2.09 22.25 17.73
CA GLY A 29 -3.33 21.49 17.67
C GLY A 29 -4.13 21.76 16.39
N PHE A 30 -5.39 21.34 16.41
CA PHE A 30 -6.37 21.58 15.36
C PHE A 30 -7.75 21.76 15.97
N ASN A 31 -8.48 22.79 15.53
CA ASN A 31 -9.85 23.04 15.92
C ASN A 31 -10.70 23.15 14.66
N GLY A 32 -11.86 22.51 14.64
CA GLY A 32 -12.81 22.55 13.54
C GLY A 32 -13.37 21.18 13.18
N ALA A 33 -14.35 21.18 12.26
CA ALA A 33 -14.93 19.95 11.76
C ALA A 33 -14.04 19.28 10.71
N VAL A 34 -14.01 17.96 10.71
CA VAL A 34 -13.39 17.15 9.65
C VAL A 34 -14.07 17.43 8.32
N SER A 35 -13.30 17.63 7.26
CA SER A 35 -13.78 17.91 5.92
C SER A 35 -12.73 17.53 4.85
N ALA A 36 -13.12 17.46 3.59
CA ALA A 36 -12.20 17.24 2.47
C ALA A 36 -11.16 18.36 2.28
N THR A 37 -11.33 19.52 2.90
CA THR A 37 -10.35 20.63 2.81
C THR A 37 -9.23 20.55 3.84
N ASN A 38 -9.39 19.70 4.87
CA ASN A 38 -8.41 19.55 5.95
C ASN A 38 -8.00 18.09 6.21
N SER A 39 -8.59 17.14 5.52
CA SER A 39 -8.38 15.71 5.70
C SER A 39 -8.35 14.98 4.36
N LEU A 40 -7.62 13.87 4.31
CA LEU A 40 -7.76 12.87 3.27
C LEU A 40 -9.07 12.12 3.52
N VAL A 41 -9.93 11.99 2.52
CA VAL A 41 -11.29 11.42 2.67
C VAL A 41 -11.62 10.42 1.56
N GLY A 42 -12.59 9.55 1.81
CA GLY A 42 -13.25 8.78 0.76
C GLY A 42 -14.33 9.60 0.04
N ASP A 43 -14.80 9.11 -1.09
CA ASP A 43 -15.87 9.73 -1.88
C ASP A 43 -17.10 8.84 -2.04
N LYS A 44 -16.98 7.55 -1.72
CA LYS A 44 -18.06 6.56 -1.80
C LYS A 44 -18.37 5.96 -0.44
N SER A 45 -19.63 5.58 -0.27
CA SER A 45 -20.08 4.90 0.95
C SER A 45 -19.21 3.66 1.22
N THR A 46 -18.79 3.55 2.46
CA THR A 46 -17.93 2.44 2.95
C THR A 46 -16.52 2.36 2.37
N ASP A 47 -15.98 3.46 1.84
CA ASP A 47 -14.55 3.53 1.49
C ASP A 47 -13.63 3.38 2.72
N LEU A 48 -14.13 3.77 3.90
CA LEU A 48 -13.47 3.59 5.19
C LEU A 48 -11.99 4.02 5.17
N VAL A 49 -11.71 5.19 4.58
CA VAL A 49 -10.33 5.69 4.43
C VAL A 49 -9.60 5.69 5.78
N GLY A 50 -8.41 5.08 5.79
CA GLY A 50 -7.59 4.90 6.98
C GLY A 50 -7.90 3.65 7.81
N LEU A 51 -8.83 2.77 7.38
CA LEU A 51 -9.16 1.53 8.10
C LEU A 51 -7.95 0.60 8.25
N GLY A 52 -7.03 0.60 7.29
CA GLY A 52 -5.80 -0.20 7.32
C GLY A 52 -4.71 0.36 8.23
N GLY A 53 -4.94 1.55 8.80
CA GLY A 53 -4.00 2.19 9.70
C GLY A 53 -3.00 3.13 9.01
N ILE A 54 -2.07 3.62 9.82
CA ILE A 54 -1.05 4.60 9.45
C ILE A 54 0.33 4.01 9.70
N THR A 55 1.22 4.12 8.72
CA THR A 55 2.64 3.81 8.87
C THR A 55 3.45 5.11 8.87
N ALA A 56 4.12 5.41 9.98
CA ALA A 56 5.04 6.55 10.06
C ALA A 56 6.35 6.21 9.34
N LEU A 57 6.88 7.17 8.59
CA LEU A 57 8.17 7.06 7.89
C LEU A 57 9.28 7.77 8.69
N SER A 58 10.52 7.32 8.53
CA SER A 58 11.66 7.87 9.26
C SER A 58 12.00 9.32 8.89
N ASN A 59 11.53 9.81 7.73
CA ASN A 59 11.66 11.21 7.30
C ASN A 59 10.55 12.12 7.86
N GLY A 60 9.68 11.61 8.74
CA GLY A 60 8.58 12.37 9.37
C GLY A 60 7.29 12.44 8.55
N ASN A 61 7.26 11.85 7.36
CA ASN A 61 6.05 11.66 6.57
C ASN A 61 5.30 10.39 7.03
N TYR A 62 4.19 10.07 6.40
CA TYR A 62 3.38 8.91 6.75
C TYR A 62 2.69 8.30 5.52
N VAL A 63 2.19 7.10 5.68
CA VAL A 63 1.42 6.39 4.66
C VAL A 63 0.12 5.90 5.25
N VAL A 64 -0.98 6.10 4.55
CA VAL A 64 -2.34 5.69 4.91
C VAL A 64 -2.72 4.46 4.10
N LEU A 65 -3.10 3.38 4.76
CA LEU A 65 -3.64 2.18 4.11
C LEU A 65 -5.16 2.16 4.22
N SER A 66 -5.84 2.05 3.09
CA SER A 66 -7.31 2.07 2.94
C SER A 66 -7.78 0.89 2.12
N HIS A 67 -7.85 -0.31 2.72
CA HIS A 67 -8.16 -1.54 1.95
C HIS A 67 -9.60 -1.57 1.43
N ALA A 68 -10.54 -0.86 2.07
CA ALA A 68 -11.94 -0.84 1.66
C ALA A 68 -12.22 0.19 0.56
N TRP A 69 -11.23 1.01 0.19
CA TRP A 69 -11.43 2.05 -0.80
C TRP A 69 -11.91 1.48 -2.15
N GLY A 70 -12.89 2.12 -2.74
CA GLY A 70 -13.56 1.67 -3.96
C GLY A 70 -14.73 0.69 -3.75
N PHE A 71 -15.06 0.33 -2.48
CA PHE A 71 -16.12 -0.64 -2.16
C PHE A 71 -17.52 -0.16 -2.56
N GLY A 72 -17.80 1.13 -2.55
CA GLY A 72 -19.12 1.71 -2.89
C GLY A 72 -19.67 1.35 -4.26
N VAL A 73 -18.86 0.82 -5.16
CA VAL A 73 -19.25 0.26 -6.47
C VAL A 73 -19.10 -1.27 -6.54
N GLY A 74 -19.01 -1.94 -5.39
CA GLY A 74 -18.85 -3.40 -5.32
C GLY A 74 -17.44 -3.92 -5.59
N ASN A 75 -16.44 -3.01 -5.64
CA ASN A 75 -15.06 -3.32 -6.02
C ASN A 75 -14.06 -2.62 -5.10
N ALA A 76 -13.92 -3.10 -3.86
CA ALA A 76 -12.84 -2.64 -3.00
C ALA A 76 -11.50 -3.02 -3.63
N VAL A 77 -10.86 -2.07 -4.28
CA VAL A 77 -9.55 -2.27 -4.92
C VAL A 77 -8.42 -1.93 -3.96
N GLY A 78 -8.72 -1.11 -2.95
CA GLY A 78 -7.77 -0.63 -1.95
C GLY A 78 -6.88 0.51 -2.45
N ALA A 79 -6.35 1.27 -1.50
CA ALA A 79 -5.46 2.40 -1.77
C ALA A 79 -4.38 2.54 -0.69
N VAL A 80 -3.20 2.98 -1.10
CA VAL A 80 -2.11 3.42 -0.22
C VAL A 80 -1.78 4.86 -0.58
N THR A 81 -2.03 5.78 0.36
CA THR A 81 -1.83 7.22 0.16
C THR A 81 -0.69 7.73 1.01
N TRP A 82 0.28 8.39 0.40
CA TRP A 82 1.33 9.11 1.12
C TRP A 82 0.80 10.41 1.71
N GLY A 83 1.26 10.77 2.91
CA GLY A 83 0.92 12.00 3.60
C GLY A 83 2.14 12.80 4.01
N ASN A 84 2.13 14.11 3.74
CA ASN A 84 3.13 15.02 4.24
C ASN A 84 2.95 15.24 5.76
N GLY A 85 3.87 14.74 6.57
CA GLY A 85 3.89 14.89 8.03
C GLY A 85 4.65 16.11 8.52
N GLN A 86 5.30 16.87 7.63
CA GLN A 86 6.08 18.06 7.99
C GLN A 86 5.17 19.25 8.27
N VAL A 87 5.62 20.18 9.10
CA VAL A 87 4.88 21.44 9.35
C VAL A 87 4.82 22.30 8.08
N ALA A 88 5.89 22.28 7.31
CA ALA A 88 5.98 23.01 6.03
C ALA A 88 5.46 22.17 4.86
N GLY A 89 4.89 22.82 3.87
CA GLY A 89 4.41 22.21 2.64
C GLY A 89 2.92 21.89 2.63
N PRO A 90 2.42 21.47 1.46
CA PRO A 90 0.99 21.18 1.27
C PRO A 90 0.58 19.94 2.08
N ARG A 91 -0.62 19.99 2.63
CA ARG A 91 -1.25 18.83 3.30
C ARG A 91 -1.79 17.86 2.27
N THR A 92 -1.76 16.58 2.61
CA THR A 92 -2.45 15.56 1.83
C THR A 92 -3.91 15.55 2.26
N VAL A 93 -4.74 16.21 1.47
CA VAL A 93 -6.18 16.42 1.72
C VAL A 93 -7.00 16.12 0.46
N GLY A 94 -8.31 16.05 0.61
CA GLY A 94 -9.23 15.75 -0.49
C GLY A 94 -9.49 14.26 -0.68
N ALA A 95 -10.15 13.91 -1.76
CA ALA A 95 -10.55 12.53 -2.01
C ALA A 95 -9.37 11.65 -2.44
N VAL A 96 -9.34 10.41 -1.94
CA VAL A 96 -8.43 9.36 -2.40
C VAL A 96 -8.72 9.03 -3.86
N SER A 97 -7.67 8.92 -4.66
CA SER A 97 -7.76 8.60 -6.09
C SER A 97 -6.44 8.02 -6.62
N ALA A 98 -6.46 7.44 -7.82
CA ALA A 98 -5.23 6.99 -8.48
C ALA A 98 -4.26 8.14 -8.83
N ALA A 99 -4.69 9.40 -8.77
CA ALA A 99 -3.83 10.57 -8.99
C ALA A 99 -2.96 10.93 -7.77
N ASN A 100 -3.37 10.51 -6.57
CA ASN A 100 -2.67 10.82 -5.31
C ASN A 100 -2.32 9.58 -4.47
N SER A 101 -2.65 8.38 -4.94
CA SER A 101 -2.50 7.14 -4.20
C SER A 101 -2.07 6.00 -5.12
N LEU A 102 -1.31 5.06 -4.59
CA LEU A 102 -1.13 3.76 -5.22
C LEU A 102 -2.40 2.95 -4.99
N VAL A 103 -3.02 2.44 -6.05
CA VAL A 103 -4.32 1.73 -5.97
C VAL A 103 -4.26 0.36 -6.62
N GLY A 104 -5.10 -0.55 -6.19
CA GLY A 104 -5.30 -1.83 -6.87
C GLY A 104 -5.94 -1.65 -8.25
N SER A 105 -5.87 -2.67 -9.09
CA SER A 105 -6.43 -2.72 -10.44
C SER A 105 -7.78 -3.43 -10.48
N LYS A 106 -8.01 -4.35 -9.54
CA LYS A 106 -9.23 -5.16 -9.41
C LYS A 106 -9.69 -5.26 -7.97
N ALA A 107 -10.95 -5.66 -7.83
CA ALA A 107 -11.51 -5.99 -6.53
C ALA A 107 -10.68 -7.08 -5.85
N GLY A 108 -10.26 -6.81 -4.62
CA GLY A 108 -9.48 -7.74 -3.83
C GLY A 108 -7.96 -7.58 -3.91
N ASP A 109 -7.42 -6.80 -4.86
CA ASP A 109 -5.97 -6.64 -5.03
C ASP A 109 -5.24 -6.20 -3.75
N MET A 110 -5.87 -5.33 -2.97
CA MET A 110 -5.32 -4.84 -1.70
C MET A 110 -6.18 -5.25 -0.50
N MET A 111 -6.76 -6.44 -0.54
CA MET A 111 -7.64 -6.92 0.52
C MET A 111 -6.94 -7.08 1.87
N ARG A 112 -7.75 -6.90 2.91
CA ARG A 112 -7.52 -7.46 4.23
C ARG A 112 -8.29 -8.78 4.34
N THR A 113 -7.59 -9.90 4.48
CA THR A 113 -8.21 -11.14 4.92
C THR A 113 -8.02 -11.26 6.43
N PHE A 114 -9.05 -11.73 7.14
CA PHE A 114 -8.96 -11.99 8.59
C PHE A 114 -7.98 -13.12 8.95
N ALA A 115 -7.27 -13.67 7.97
CA ALA A 115 -6.35 -14.80 8.10
C ALA A 115 -5.00 -14.48 7.43
N THR A 116 -4.07 -13.91 8.11
CA THR A 116 -2.61 -14.04 7.97
C THR A 116 -1.85 -13.31 6.83
N ALA A 117 -2.48 -12.73 5.81
CA ALA A 117 -1.71 -12.15 4.68
C ALA A 117 -2.36 -10.91 4.06
N ASP A 118 -2.47 -9.86 4.85
CA ASP A 118 -3.04 -8.58 4.41
C ASP A 118 -2.04 -7.81 3.55
N THR A 119 -2.53 -6.90 2.70
CA THR A 119 -1.72 -5.81 2.16
C THR A 119 -1.05 -5.08 3.33
N THR A 120 0.25 -4.94 3.26
CA THR A 120 1.05 -4.32 4.32
C THR A 120 1.91 -3.20 3.77
N VAL A 121 2.20 -2.21 4.63
CA VAL A 121 3.16 -1.14 4.35
C VAL A 121 4.34 -1.31 5.29
N THR A 122 5.54 -1.45 4.72
CA THR A 122 6.80 -1.55 5.46
C THR A 122 7.61 -0.28 5.26
N ALA A 123 7.84 0.47 6.33
CA ALA A 123 8.74 1.64 6.31
C ALA A 123 10.19 1.20 6.20
N LEU A 124 10.97 1.90 5.37
CA LEU A 124 12.41 1.70 5.22
C LEU A 124 13.19 2.75 6.03
N SER A 125 14.42 2.44 6.41
CA SER A 125 15.25 3.34 7.22
C SER A 125 15.69 4.62 6.49
N ASN A 126 15.61 4.63 5.15
CA ASN A 126 15.92 5.78 4.30
C ASN A 126 14.73 6.74 4.05
N GLY A 127 13.60 6.55 4.72
CA GLY A 127 12.41 7.38 4.58
C GLY A 127 11.41 6.92 3.51
N HIS A 128 11.77 5.94 2.70
CA HIS A 128 10.86 5.33 1.72
C HIS A 128 10.04 4.19 2.34
N TYR A 129 9.22 3.53 1.54
CA TYR A 129 8.37 2.44 2.01
C TYR A 129 8.14 1.38 0.91
N VAL A 130 7.62 0.24 1.31
CA VAL A 130 7.25 -0.84 0.39
C VAL A 130 5.83 -1.29 0.71
N VAL A 131 5.03 -1.49 -0.32
CA VAL A 131 3.67 -2.03 -0.24
C VAL A 131 3.69 -3.47 -0.73
N SER A 132 3.28 -4.41 0.11
CA SER A 132 3.07 -5.80 -0.29
C SER A 132 1.58 -6.05 -0.50
N SER A 133 1.21 -6.52 -1.69
CA SER A 133 -0.17 -6.84 -2.11
C SER A 133 -0.21 -8.27 -2.64
N PRO A 134 -0.22 -9.29 -1.76
CA PRO A 134 -0.07 -10.70 -2.18
C PRO A 134 -1.23 -11.22 -3.03
N TYR A 135 -2.39 -10.57 -2.96
CA TYR A 135 -3.59 -10.96 -3.73
C TYR A 135 -3.74 -10.21 -5.06
N TRP A 136 -2.76 -9.36 -5.41
CA TRP A 136 -2.83 -8.62 -6.67
C TRP A 136 -2.91 -9.56 -7.86
N ASP A 137 -3.80 -9.22 -8.80
CA ASP A 137 -4.05 -9.96 -10.03
C ASP A 137 -3.31 -9.33 -11.22
N ASN A 138 -2.65 -10.14 -12.04
CA ASN A 138 -2.06 -9.69 -13.29
C ASN A 138 -2.93 -10.12 -14.49
N GLY A 139 -3.80 -9.24 -14.94
CA GLY A 139 -4.74 -9.57 -16.02
C GLY A 139 -5.66 -10.73 -15.65
N ALA A 140 -5.54 -11.87 -16.33
CA ALA A 140 -6.32 -13.08 -16.06
C ALA A 140 -5.68 -13.97 -14.98
N ALA A 141 -4.40 -13.79 -14.68
CA ALA A 141 -3.72 -14.55 -13.62
C ALA A 141 -4.08 -13.98 -12.25
N THR A 142 -4.74 -14.79 -11.43
CA THR A 142 -5.21 -14.38 -10.10
C THR A 142 -4.15 -14.59 -9.02
N ASN A 143 -4.14 -13.72 -8.01
CA ASN A 143 -3.26 -13.82 -6.84
C ASN A 143 -1.77 -13.99 -7.20
N VAL A 144 -1.34 -13.32 -8.24
CA VAL A 144 0.08 -13.32 -8.66
C VAL A 144 0.94 -12.67 -7.57
N GLY A 145 0.37 -11.68 -6.91
CA GLY A 145 1.04 -10.88 -5.90
C GLY A 145 1.95 -9.81 -6.48
N ALA A 146 2.02 -8.69 -5.78
CA ALA A 146 2.85 -7.55 -6.15
C ALA A 146 3.53 -6.94 -4.92
N VAL A 147 4.79 -6.53 -5.07
CA VAL A 147 5.51 -5.74 -4.08
C VAL A 147 5.99 -4.45 -4.75
N THR A 148 5.44 -3.33 -4.30
CA THR A 148 5.66 -2.01 -4.91
C THR A 148 6.48 -1.12 -3.99
N TRP A 149 7.59 -0.57 -4.49
CA TRP A 149 8.35 0.46 -3.79
C TRP A 149 7.60 1.80 -3.84
N GLY A 150 7.63 2.53 -2.73
CA GLY A 150 7.00 3.83 -2.58
C GLY A 150 7.99 4.93 -2.20
N ASN A 151 7.91 6.06 -2.89
CA ASN A 151 8.69 7.24 -2.59
C ASN A 151 8.14 7.92 -1.31
N GLY A 152 8.91 7.93 -0.23
CA GLY A 152 8.51 8.54 1.04
C GLY A 152 8.68 10.06 1.09
N ASP A 153 9.29 10.69 0.10
CA ASP A 153 9.46 12.15 0.03
C ASP A 153 8.33 12.84 -0.74
N ALA A 154 7.78 12.17 -1.76
CA ALA A 154 6.79 12.75 -2.66
C ALA A 154 5.53 11.88 -2.85
N GLY A 155 5.53 10.68 -2.30
CA GLY A 155 4.48 9.70 -2.54
C GLY A 155 4.67 8.89 -3.83
N THR A 156 3.87 7.85 -3.97
CA THR A 156 3.75 7.05 -5.19
C THR A 156 2.27 6.92 -5.52
N ALA A 157 1.90 7.25 -6.75
CA ALA A 157 0.52 7.25 -7.22
C ALA A 157 0.39 6.42 -8.51
N GLY A 158 -0.84 6.04 -8.83
CA GLY A 158 -1.17 5.23 -10.00
C GLY A 158 -1.62 3.82 -9.63
N VAL A 159 -1.82 3.00 -10.65
CA VAL A 159 -2.29 1.61 -10.49
C VAL A 159 -1.10 0.66 -10.33
N ILE A 160 -1.21 -0.30 -9.43
CA ILE A 160 -0.24 -1.40 -9.30
C ILE A 160 -0.18 -2.17 -10.62
N SER A 161 1.03 -2.46 -11.08
CA SER A 161 1.27 -3.14 -12.35
C SER A 161 2.63 -3.87 -12.34
N ALA A 162 2.84 -4.78 -13.27
CA ALA A 162 4.13 -5.43 -13.46
C ALA A 162 5.27 -4.47 -13.89
N THR A 163 4.93 -3.25 -14.34
CA THR A 163 5.93 -2.25 -14.73
C THR A 163 6.41 -1.37 -13.57
N ASN A 164 5.74 -1.43 -12.41
CA ASN A 164 6.10 -0.66 -11.23
C ASN A 164 6.28 -1.52 -9.96
N SER A 165 6.23 -2.83 -10.08
CA SER A 165 6.27 -3.75 -8.94
C SER A 165 7.07 -5.02 -9.24
N LEU A 166 7.62 -5.62 -8.22
CA LEU A 166 8.08 -7.01 -8.25
C LEU A 166 6.83 -7.90 -8.19
N VAL A 167 6.68 -8.79 -9.16
CA VAL A 167 5.46 -9.62 -9.31
C VAL A 167 5.78 -11.10 -9.48
N GLY A 168 4.79 -11.96 -9.30
CA GLY A 168 4.90 -13.38 -9.63
C GLY A 168 4.78 -13.64 -11.14
N GLY A 169 5.17 -14.82 -11.56
CA GLY A 169 5.13 -15.26 -12.95
C GLY A 169 3.80 -15.94 -13.35
N VAL A 170 3.12 -16.55 -12.38
CA VAL A 170 1.89 -17.31 -12.62
C VAL A 170 0.86 -17.10 -11.51
N ALA A 171 -0.36 -17.55 -11.73
CA ALA A 171 -1.44 -17.47 -10.75
C ALA A 171 -1.06 -18.20 -9.45
N ASN A 172 -1.44 -17.61 -8.32
CA ASN A 172 -1.18 -18.11 -6.96
C ASN A 172 0.32 -18.21 -6.58
N ASP A 173 1.16 -17.35 -7.14
CA ASP A 173 2.52 -17.16 -6.66
C ASP A 173 2.56 -16.37 -5.35
N TRP A 174 1.52 -15.56 -5.10
CA TRP A 174 1.37 -14.72 -3.91
C TRP A 174 2.66 -13.99 -3.51
N VAL A 175 3.31 -13.35 -4.46
CA VAL A 175 4.55 -12.61 -4.18
C VAL A 175 4.35 -11.62 -3.04
N GLY A 176 5.23 -11.67 -2.06
CA GLY A 176 5.15 -10.86 -0.84
C GLY A 176 4.32 -11.46 0.29
N LEU A 177 3.70 -12.66 0.12
CA LEU A 177 2.92 -13.31 1.18
C LEU A 177 3.74 -13.62 2.44
N GLY A 178 5.02 -13.94 2.29
CA GLY A 178 5.95 -14.12 3.40
C GLY A 178 6.40 -12.81 4.07
N GLY A 179 5.85 -11.69 3.60
CA GLY A 179 6.12 -10.35 4.11
C GLY A 179 7.34 -9.68 3.49
N VAL A 180 7.48 -8.39 3.78
CA VAL A 180 8.62 -7.56 3.44
C VAL A 180 9.39 -7.22 4.70
N LYS A 181 10.72 -7.39 4.65
CA LYS A 181 11.61 -7.07 5.76
C LYS A 181 12.60 -5.99 5.34
N ALA A 182 12.53 -4.82 5.99
CA ALA A 182 13.54 -3.77 5.84
C ALA A 182 14.90 -4.26 6.36
N VAL A 183 15.97 -3.93 5.64
CA VAL A 183 17.34 -4.18 6.06
C VAL A 183 18.07 -2.86 6.32
N GLY A 184 19.16 -2.91 7.13
CA GLY A 184 19.73 -1.75 7.80
C GLY A 184 20.30 -0.63 6.92
N ASN A 185 20.40 -0.83 5.60
CA ASN A 185 20.93 0.17 4.65
C ASN A 185 19.85 0.83 3.78
N GLY A 186 18.59 0.73 4.19
CA GLY A 186 17.44 1.27 3.44
C GLY A 186 16.88 0.35 2.38
N ASN A 187 17.50 -0.79 2.12
CA ASN A 187 16.98 -1.82 1.22
C ASN A 187 16.00 -2.76 1.94
N TYR A 188 15.48 -3.76 1.24
CA TYR A 188 14.52 -4.71 1.80
C TYR A 188 14.66 -6.09 1.16
N VAL A 189 14.06 -7.08 1.80
CA VAL A 189 13.88 -8.42 1.24
C VAL A 189 12.41 -8.78 1.24
N VAL A 190 12.01 -9.55 0.22
CA VAL A 190 10.63 -10.01 -0.01
C VAL A 190 10.60 -11.53 0.12
N GLY A 191 9.76 -12.04 1.03
CA GLY A 191 9.45 -13.45 1.14
C GLY A 191 8.27 -13.86 0.27
N SER A 192 8.44 -14.87 -0.57
CA SER A 192 7.41 -15.38 -1.47
C SER A 192 7.37 -16.91 -1.40
N PRO A 193 6.79 -17.48 -0.31
CA PRO A 193 6.93 -18.91 -0.01
C PRO A 193 6.27 -19.85 -1.02
N TYR A 194 5.34 -19.34 -1.80
CA TYR A 194 4.59 -20.14 -2.78
C TYR A 194 4.97 -19.85 -4.23
N ALA A 195 6.00 -19.00 -4.47
CA ALA A 195 6.41 -18.67 -5.83
C ALA A 195 6.78 -19.94 -6.61
N ASN A 196 6.23 -20.07 -7.82
CA ASN A 196 6.56 -21.14 -8.75
C ASN A 196 7.76 -20.69 -9.58
N ILE A 197 8.85 -21.43 -9.52
CA ILE A 197 10.12 -21.06 -10.16
C ILE A 197 10.55 -22.14 -11.15
N ALA A 198 10.71 -21.76 -12.41
CA ALA A 198 11.19 -22.66 -13.48
C ALA A 198 10.41 -24.01 -13.57
N GLY A 199 9.10 -23.96 -13.31
CA GLY A 199 8.23 -25.14 -13.37
C GLY A 199 8.15 -25.94 -12.07
N VAL A 200 8.91 -25.56 -11.04
CA VAL A 200 8.80 -26.14 -9.69
C VAL A 200 7.72 -25.39 -8.91
N ALA A 201 6.63 -26.09 -8.56
CA ALA A 201 5.52 -25.53 -7.82
C ALA A 201 5.91 -25.23 -6.38
N ALA A 202 5.53 -24.04 -5.90
CA ALA A 202 5.82 -23.59 -4.54
C ALA A 202 7.31 -23.76 -4.12
N ALA A 203 8.21 -23.56 -5.07
CA ALA A 203 9.67 -23.59 -4.79
C ALA A 203 10.05 -22.57 -3.71
N GLY A 204 9.29 -21.48 -3.65
CA GLY A 204 9.56 -20.35 -2.76
C GLY A 204 10.73 -19.49 -3.26
N ALA A 205 10.69 -18.23 -2.88
CA ALA A 205 11.71 -17.26 -3.23
C ALA A 205 11.95 -16.25 -2.12
N VAL A 206 13.20 -15.79 -1.99
CA VAL A 206 13.55 -14.57 -1.24
C VAL A 206 14.25 -13.62 -2.19
N THR A 207 13.62 -12.47 -2.44
CA THR A 207 14.10 -11.48 -3.42
C THR A 207 14.62 -10.25 -2.68
N TRP A 208 15.79 -9.77 -3.06
CA TRP A 208 16.32 -8.49 -2.59
C TRP A 208 15.72 -7.34 -3.40
N GLY A 209 15.33 -6.25 -2.71
CA GLY A 209 14.80 -5.03 -3.31
C GLY A 209 15.65 -3.81 -2.99
N ASN A 210 15.84 -2.96 -4.01
CA ASN A 210 16.50 -1.67 -3.85
C ASN A 210 15.54 -0.68 -3.15
N GLY A 211 15.93 -0.16 -1.99
CA GLY A 211 15.12 0.80 -1.24
C GLY A 211 15.16 2.24 -1.74
N THR A 212 15.89 2.53 -2.82
CA THR A 212 15.99 3.88 -3.41
C THR A 212 15.32 4.00 -4.78
N ALA A 213 14.83 2.90 -5.34
CA ALA A 213 14.22 2.86 -6.65
C ALA A 213 13.21 1.72 -6.78
N VAL A 214 12.36 1.82 -7.78
CA VAL A 214 11.43 0.75 -8.15
C VAL A 214 12.19 -0.52 -8.52
N THR A 215 11.81 -1.65 -7.95
CA THR A 215 12.21 -2.99 -8.38
C THR A 215 11.03 -3.59 -9.16
N ALA A 216 11.02 -3.39 -10.48
CA ALA A 216 9.99 -3.93 -11.36
C ALA A 216 10.56 -5.13 -12.13
N ASP A 217 10.13 -6.32 -11.75
CA ASP A 217 10.62 -7.59 -12.35
C ASP A 217 9.67 -8.74 -11.98
N VAL A 218 9.84 -9.88 -12.64
CA VAL A 218 9.21 -11.14 -12.26
C VAL A 218 10.15 -11.93 -11.37
N VAL A 219 9.64 -12.44 -10.24
CA VAL A 219 10.42 -13.29 -9.32
C VAL A 219 10.92 -14.52 -10.06
N SER A 220 12.23 -14.75 -9.99
CA SER A 220 12.91 -15.82 -10.73
C SER A 220 14.25 -16.21 -10.07
N ALA A 221 14.85 -17.30 -10.53
CA ALA A 221 16.20 -17.69 -10.07
C ALA A 221 17.30 -16.69 -10.50
N ALA A 222 17.03 -15.76 -11.41
CA ALA A 222 18.00 -14.74 -11.84
C ALA A 222 18.10 -13.57 -10.86
N ASN A 223 17.04 -13.31 -10.06
CA ASN A 223 16.96 -12.17 -9.14
C ASN A 223 16.65 -12.55 -7.69
N SER A 224 16.51 -13.84 -7.38
CA SER A 224 16.08 -14.32 -6.06
C SER A 224 16.88 -15.55 -5.63
N LEU A 225 17.00 -15.73 -4.33
CA LEU A 225 17.34 -17.02 -3.76
C LEU A 225 16.08 -17.89 -3.79
N VAL A 226 16.16 -19.04 -4.45
CA VAL A 226 15.00 -19.91 -4.70
C VAL A 226 15.20 -21.31 -4.16
N GLY A 227 14.12 -21.95 -3.77
CA GLY A 227 14.11 -23.36 -3.44
C GLY A 227 14.19 -24.25 -4.69
N THR A 228 14.59 -25.47 -4.51
CA THR A 228 14.78 -26.46 -5.58
C THR A 228 13.78 -27.61 -5.54
N GLN A 229 12.93 -27.65 -4.50
CA GLN A 229 11.87 -28.65 -4.30
C GLN A 229 10.67 -28.02 -3.61
#